data_aabc6a891d0494fe497568c3bc0be29d
#
_entry.id   aabc6a891d0494fe497568c3bc0be29d
#
_cell.length_a   1.000
_cell.length_b   1.000
_cell.length_c   1.000
_cell.angle_alpha   90.00
_cell.angle_beta   90.00
_cell.angle_gamma   90.00
#
_symmetry.space_group_name_H-M   'P 1'
#
loop_
_entity.id
_entity.type
_entity.pdbx_description
1 polymer ?
#
loop_
_entity_poly.entity_id
_entity_poly.type
_entity_poly.pdbx_seq_one_letter_code
_entity_poly.pdbx_strand_id
1 'polypeptide(L)'
;AGLVVTATFEDNTTADVTADVVWSCSPSDLTADTKAVEVTATYEGVSASKTYEVTVNTIANTPETAYTVEEAVDLIDAGNGLSVWVYVKGIVSKVESFDAKYGQITYWISSDGTQESQQFECYGGLNVGGAKFESIDDVQVGTSLIVYGQLKKYNDTYEFNYKNEIVSVI
;
A
#
# COMPACT_ATOMS: atom_id res chain seq x y z
N ALA A 1 0.63 -20.29 19.41
CA ALA A 1 -0.49 -20.61 20.31
C ALA A 1 -1.65 -19.69 19.92
N GLY A 2 -2.83 -20.23 19.70
CA GLY A 2 -4.05 -19.47 19.39
C GLY A 2 -4.79 -19.03 20.64
N LEU A 3 -5.80 -18.18 20.47
CA LEU A 3 -6.74 -17.83 21.53
C LEU A 3 -7.64 -19.07 21.80
N VAL A 4 -7.93 -19.31 23.07
CA VAL A 4 -8.82 -20.39 23.52
C VAL A 4 -9.95 -19.76 24.33
N VAL A 5 -11.18 -20.18 24.06
CA VAL A 5 -12.38 -19.77 24.78
C VAL A 5 -12.98 -20.97 25.49
N THR A 6 -13.15 -20.84 26.79
CA THR A 6 -13.80 -21.88 27.63
C THR A 6 -15.13 -21.35 28.16
N ALA A 7 -16.22 -22.00 27.82
CA ALA A 7 -17.52 -21.73 28.43
C ALA A 7 -17.62 -22.47 29.77
N THR A 8 -18.22 -21.81 30.78
CA THR A 8 -18.63 -22.41 32.04
C THR A 8 -20.14 -22.40 32.11
N PHE A 9 -20.76 -23.56 32.27
CA PHE A 9 -22.20 -23.73 32.31
C PHE A 9 -22.74 -23.62 33.75
N GLU A 10 -24.09 -23.52 33.89
CA GLU A 10 -24.76 -23.36 35.19
C GLU A 10 -24.48 -24.50 36.18
N ASP A 11 -24.20 -25.71 35.67
CA ASP A 11 -23.83 -26.87 36.48
C ASP A 11 -22.33 -26.91 36.86
N ASN A 12 -21.60 -25.81 36.57
CA ASN A 12 -20.14 -25.64 36.74
C ASN A 12 -19.29 -26.58 35.87
N THR A 13 -19.84 -27.23 34.88
CA THR A 13 -19.05 -27.92 33.87
C THR A 13 -18.42 -26.89 32.90
N THR A 14 -17.34 -27.29 32.26
CA THR A 14 -16.65 -26.44 31.27
C THR A 14 -16.45 -27.14 29.96
N ALA A 15 -16.47 -26.40 28.86
CA ALA A 15 -16.14 -26.90 27.53
C ALA A 15 -15.29 -25.86 26.75
N ASP A 16 -14.39 -26.39 25.91
CA ASP A 16 -13.69 -25.56 24.91
C ASP A 16 -14.68 -25.26 23.77
N VAL A 17 -15.04 -24.00 23.62
CA VAL A 17 -15.99 -23.52 22.60
C VAL A 17 -15.28 -22.63 21.56
N THR A 18 -13.97 -22.69 21.48
CA THR A 18 -13.14 -21.83 20.60
C THR A 18 -13.57 -21.90 19.13
N ALA A 19 -14.03 -23.07 18.67
CA ALA A 19 -14.47 -23.26 17.29
C ALA A 19 -15.89 -22.73 17.02
N ASP A 20 -16.67 -22.49 18.06
CA ASP A 20 -18.11 -22.15 17.97
C ASP A 20 -18.40 -20.67 18.28
N VAL A 21 -17.38 -19.90 18.67
CA VAL A 21 -17.53 -18.47 18.97
C VAL A 21 -17.48 -17.60 17.73
N VAL A 22 -18.22 -16.51 17.75
CA VAL A 22 -18.07 -15.41 16.80
C VAL A 22 -17.03 -14.45 17.35
N TRP A 23 -15.99 -14.20 16.57
CA TRP A 23 -14.91 -13.29 16.92
C TRP A 23 -15.15 -11.90 16.37
N SER A 24 -14.82 -10.89 17.16
CA SER A 24 -14.72 -9.49 16.72
C SER A 24 -13.54 -8.81 17.38
N CYS A 25 -13.06 -7.73 16.79
CA CYS A 25 -11.99 -6.89 17.37
C CYS A 25 -12.27 -5.40 17.14
N SER A 26 -11.75 -4.59 18.06
CA SER A 26 -11.85 -3.14 17.99
C SER A 26 -10.53 -2.51 18.44
N PRO A 27 -9.89 -1.64 17.60
CA PRO A 27 -10.28 -1.35 16.23
C PRO A 27 -10.08 -2.57 15.30
N SER A 28 -10.85 -2.65 14.20
CA SER A 28 -10.71 -3.69 13.17
C SER A 28 -9.46 -3.46 12.31
N ASP A 29 -9.10 -2.19 12.11
CA ASP A 29 -7.96 -1.77 11.31
C ASP A 29 -6.84 -1.27 12.22
N LEU A 30 -5.61 -1.77 11.97
CA LEU A 30 -4.45 -1.40 12.74
C LEU A 30 -3.69 -0.27 12.04
N THR A 31 -3.44 0.81 12.78
CA THR A 31 -2.61 1.93 12.32
C THR A 31 -1.38 2.07 13.21
N ALA A 32 -0.42 2.90 12.82
CA ALA A 32 0.77 3.19 13.62
C ALA A 32 0.45 3.71 15.04
N ASP A 33 -0.73 4.33 15.20
CA ASP A 33 -1.18 4.88 16.48
C ASP A 33 -1.94 3.86 17.33
N THR A 34 -2.27 2.69 16.79
CA THR A 34 -2.96 1.63 17.53
C THR A 34 -2.02 1.05 18.58
N LYS A 35 -2.38 1.19 19.85
CA LYS A 35 -1.61 0.70 21.00
C LYS A 35 -2.24 -0.52 21.66
N ALA A 36 -3.52 -0.74 21.43
CA ALA A 36 -4.25 -1.86 22.00
C ALA A 36 -5.38 -2.30 21.06
N VAL A 37 -5.71 -3.58 21.11
CA VAL A 37 -6.85 -4.19 20.42
C VAL A 37 -7.67 -4.94 21.45
N GLU A 38 -8.98 -4.66 21.53
CA GLU A 38 -9.92 -5.47 22.27
C GLU A 38 -10.45 -6.59 21.38
N VAL A 39 -10.24 -7.83 21.79
CA VAL A 39 -10.77 -9.02 21.11
C VAL A 39 -11.94 -9.53 21.90
N THR A 40 -13.08 -9.71 21.24
CA THR A 40 -14.33 -10.19 21.84
C THR A 40 -14.69 -11.53 21.21
N ALA A 41 -15.00 -12.50 22.07
CA ALA A 41 -15.58 -13.79 21.69
C ALA A 41 -17.05 -13.82 22.15
N THR A 42 -17.97 -14.21 21.27
CA THR A 42 -19.40 -14.37 21.59
C THR A 42 -19.84 -15.79 21.33
N TYR A 43 -20.37 -16.45 22.35
CA TYR A 43 -20.95 -17.79 22.31
C TYR A 43 -22.35 -17.76 22.86
N GLU A 44 -23.35 -18.21 22.08
CA GLU A 44 -24.79 -18.25 22.48
C GLU A 44 -25.31 -16.94 23.08
N GLY A 45 -24.85 -15.79 22.57
CA GLY A 45 -25.26 -14.46 23.03
C GLY A 45 -24.52 -13.93 24.26
N VAL A 46 -23.62 -14.72 24.86
CA VAL A 46 -22.74 -14.31 25.95
C VAL A 46 -21.38 -13.90 25.37
N SER A 47 -20.91 -12.72 25.76
CA SER A 47 -19.63 -12.17 25.25
C SER A 47 -18.61 -12.04 26.36
N ALA A 48 -17.35 -12.31 26.03
CA ALA A 48 -16.19 -12.00 26.85
C ALA A 48 -15.14 -11.29 26.00
N SER A 49 -14.54 -10.24 26.56
CA SER A 49 -13.52 -9.45 25.88
C SER A 49 -12.20 -9.49 26.63
N LYS A 50 -11.12 -9.34 25.87
CA LYS A 50 -9.79 -9.12 26.41
C LYS A 50 -9.02 -8.14 25.54
N THR A 51 -8.37 -7.18 26.21
CA THR A 51 -7.51 -6.22 25.55
C THR A 51 -6.08 -6.76 25.47
N TYR A 52 -5.47 -6.60 24.31
CA TYR A 52 -4.08 -6.92 24.03
C TYR A 52 -3.35 -5.64 23.64
N GLU A 53 -2.21 -5.38 24.29
CA GLU A 53 -1.31 -4.34 23.81
C GLU A 53 -0.64 -4.81 22.52
N VAL A 54 -0.59 -3.93 21.54
CA VAL A 54 0.00 -4.19 20.23
C VAL A 54 0.99 -3.09 19.88
N THR A 55 2.00 -3.45 19.12
CA THR A 55 2.90 -2.50 18.47
C THR A 55 2.78 -2.72 16.97
N VAL A 56 2.30 -1.72 16.27
CA VAL A 56 2.26 -1.74 14.81
C VAL A 56 3.57 -1.15 14.31
N ASN A 57 4.41 -2.00 13.73
CA ASN A 57 5.65 -1.58 13.11
C ASN A 57 5.33 -1.10 11.69
N THR A 58 5.36 0.20 11.48
CA THR A 58 5.33 0.77 10.13
C THR A 58 6.74 0.79 9.57
N ILE A 59 6.95 0.18 8.43
CA ILE A 59 8.21 0.32 7.70
C ILE A 59 8.19 1.70 7.05
N ALA A 60 9.20 2.53 7.34
CA ALA A 60 9.33 3.82 6.69
C ALA A 60 9.46 3.60 5.17
N ASN A 61 8.74 4.38 4.37
CA ASN A 61 8.88 4.34 2.92
C ASN A 61 10.18 5.09 2.54
N THR A 62 11.17 4.32 2.12
CA THR A 62 12.49 4.76 1.64
C THR A 62 12.75 4.13 0.27
N PRO A 63 13.81 4.50 -0.46
CA PRO A 63 14.13 3.81 -1.70
C PRO A 63 14.26 2.28 -1.55
N GLU A 64 14.84 1.81 -0.43
CA GLU A 64 15.02 0.38 -0.14
C GLU A 64 13.71 -0.32 0.20
N THR A 65 12.77 0.41 0.75
CA THR A 65 11.43 -0.08 1.16
C THR A 65 10.31 0.55 0.33
N ALA A 66 10.63 0.91 -0.92
CA ALA A 66 9.66 1.48 -1.85
C ALA A 66 8.43 0.58 -2.01
N TYR A 67 7.26 1.19 -1.99
CA TYR A 67 6.00 0.47 -2.22
C TYR A 67 5.98 -0.21 -3.59
N THR A 68 5.29 -1.32 -3.70
CA THR A 68 4.89 -1.86 -5.00
C THR A 68 3.80 -0.98 -5.62
N VAL A 69 3.47 -1.21 -6.88
CA VAL A 69 2.36 -0.54 -7.55
C VAL A 69 1.04 -0.80 -6.84
N GLU A 70 0.80 -2.04 -6.43
CA GLU A 70 -0.42 -2.46 -5.73
C GLU A 70 -0.53 -1.77 -4.35
N GLU A 71 0.56 -1.73 -3.57
CA GLU A 71 0.58 -1.04 -2.27
C GLU A 71 0.31 0.45 -2.40
N ALA A 72 0.81 1.10 -3.47
CA ALA A 72 0.53 2.51 -3.74
C ALA A 72 -0.94 2.75 -4.12
N VAL A 73 -1.53 1.85 -4.90
CA VAL A 73 -2.95 1.86 -5.26
C VAL A 73 -3.82 1.68 -4.01
N ASP A 74 -3.51 0.70 -3.18
CA ASP A 74 -4.23 0.42 -1.93
C ASP A 74 -4.20 1.63 -0.98
N LEU A 75 -3.05 2.32 -0.88
CA LEU A 75 -2.94 3.56 -0.11
C LEU A 75 -3.86 4.66 -0.63
N ILE A 76 -3.95 4.82 -1.95
CA ILE A 76 -4.84 5.81 -2.58
C ILE A 76 -6.30 5.46 -2.31
N ASP A 77 -6.70 4.20 -2.49
CA ASP A 77 -8.08 3.75 -2.31
C ASP A 77 -8.52 3.77 -0.84
N ALA A 78 -7.60 3.56 0.09
CA ALA A 78 -7.84 3.76 1.51
C ALA A 78 -7.96 5.24 1.91
N GLY A 79 -7.73 6.19 0.99
CA GLY A 79 -7.75 7.62 1.24
C GLY A 79 -6.57 8.15 2.06
N ASN A 80 -5.58 7.31 2.34
CA ASN A 80 -4.42 7.65 3.18
C ASN A 80 -3.22 8.16 2.37
N GLY A 81 -3.21 7.95 1.05
CA GLY A 81 -2.07 8.23 0.19
C GLY A 81 -2.15 9.55 -0.59
N LEU A 82 -3.33 10.19 -0.66
CA LEU A 82 -3.51 11.38 -1.47
C LEU A 82 -2.64 12.54 -0.95
N SER A 83 -1.87 13.14 -1.88
CA SER A 83 -0.93 14.23 -1.59
C SER A 83 0.29 13.87 -0.72
N VAL A 84 0.52 12.60 -0.44
CA VAL A 84 1.72 12.12 0.26
C VAL A 84 2.83 11.85 -0.77
N TRP A 85 4.05 12.20 -0.42
CA TRP A 85 5.24 11.89 -1.21
C TRP A 85 5.81 10.55 -0.80
N VAL A 86 5.94 9.64 -1.76
CA VAL A 86 6.38 8.26 -1.52
C VAL A 86 7.32 7.76 -2.62
N TYR A 87 8.07 6.72 -2.29
CA TYR A 87 8.83 5.91 -3.24
C TYR A 87 7.97 4.73 -3.69
N VAL A 88 7.85 4.54 -5.01
CA VAL A 88 7.19 3.37 -5.60
C VAL A 88 8.16 2.70 -6.56
N LYS A 89 8.27 1.38 -6.48
CA LYS A 89 9.06 0.56 -7.41
C LYS A 89 8.14 -0.11 -8.41
N GLY A 90 8.59 -0.19 -9.65
CA GLY A 90 7.88 -0.89 -10.72
C GLY A 90 8.75 -1.04 -11.95
N ILE A 91 8.20 -1.73 -12.93
CA ILE A 91 8.82 -1.96 -14.23
C ILE A 91 8.04 -1.16 -15.27
N VAL A 92 8.74 -0.42 -16.11
CA VAL A 92 8.10 0.37 -17.16
C VAL A 92 7.32 -0.55 -18.10
N SER A 93 6.00 -0.40 -18.14
CA SER A 93 5.09 -1.17 -18.99
C SER A 93 4.76 -0.46 -20.30
N LYS A 94 4.79 0.88 -20.29
CA LYS A 94 4.50 1.73 -21.44
C LYS A 94 5.19 3.08 -21.30
N VAL A 95 5.72 3.62 -22.40
CA VAL A 95 6.14 5.03 -22.52
C VAL A 95 5.08 5.73 -23.38
N GLU A 96 4.52 6.82 -22.87
CA GLU A 96 3.37 7.46 -23.50
C GLU A 96 3.75 8.71 -24.31
N SER A 97 4.45 9.65 -23.68
CA SER A 97 4.76 10.91 -24.32
C SER A 97 6.02 11.59 -23.74
N PHE A 98 6.63 12.43 -24.56
CA PHE A 98 7.74 13.30 -24.18
C PHE A 98 7.39 14.76 -24.43
N ASP A 99 7.46 15.59 -23.40
CA ASP A 99 7.34 17.03 -23.51
C ASP A 99 8.73 17.65 -23.59
N ALA A 100 9.19 17.94 -24.82
CA ALA A 100 10.50 18.52 -25.06
C ALA A 100 10.70 19.91 -24.46
N LYS A 101 9.62 20.69 -24.25
CA LYS A 101 9.69 22.03 -23.65
C LYS A 101 10.10 21.96 -22.18
N TYR A 102 9.57 21.00 -21.46
CA TYR A 102 9.83 20.82 -20.03
C TYR A 102 10.85 19.72 -19.76
N GLY A 103 11.17 18.86 -20.74
CA GLY A 103 12.07 17.73 -20.61
C GLY A 103 11.46 16.65 -19.69
N GLN A 104 10.20 16.35 -19.92
CA GLN A 104 9.42 15.43 -19.10
C GLN A 104 8.87 14.28 -19.91
N ILE A 105 8.81 13.09 -19.30
CA ILE A 105 8.18 11.92 -19.90
C ILE A 105 7.01 11.49 -19.05
N THR A 106 5.88 11.18 -19.71
CA THR A 106 4.79 10.43 -19.10
C THR A 106 4.95 8.97 -19.49
N TYR A 107 4.99 8.10 -18.48
CA TYR A 107 5.16 6.66 -18.64
C TYR A 107 4.39 5.90 -17.58
N TRP A 108 4.20 4.61 -17.79
CA TRP A 108 3.45 3.73 -16.89
C TRP A 108 4.35 2.66 -16.32
N ILE A 109 4.12 2.29 -15.09
CA ILE A 109 4.79 1.19 -14.41
C ILE A 109 3.77 0.18 -13.92
N SER A 110 4.20 -1.08 -13.85
CA SER A 110 3.47 -2.18 -13.20
C SER A 110 4.47 -3.05 -12.44
N SER A 111 3.98 -3.96 -11.62
CA SER A 111 4.85 -4.84 -10.83
C SER A 111 5.61 -5.87 -11.67
N ASP A 112 5.10 -6.22 -12.85
CA ASP A 112 5.68 -7.23 -13.75
C ASP A 112 6.11 -6.67 -15.13
N GLY A 113 5.91 -5.39 -15.38
CA GLY A 113 6.25 -4.72 -16.64
C GLY A 113 5.26 -4.96 -17.78
N THR A 114 4.12 -5.62 -17.51
CA THR A 114 3.06 -5.84 -18.51
C THR A 114 1.96 -4.79 -18.39
N GLN A 115 1.20 -4.59 -19.47
CA GLN A 115 0.08 -3.65 -19.47
C GLN A 115 -1.23 -4.29 -18.98
N GLU A 116 -1.25 -5.61 -18.79
CA GLU A 116 -2.37 -6.38 -18.28
C GLU A 116 -2.48 -6.31 -16.74
N SER A 117 -1.37 -6.05 -16.08
CA SER A 117 -1.30 -5.89 -14.62
C SER A 117 -1.75 -4.51 -14.17
N GLN A 118 -1.92 -4.31 -12.85
CA GLN A 118 -2.24 -3.01 -12.28
C GLN A 118 -1.26 -1.95 -12.78
N GLN A 119 -1.79 -0.90 -13.37
CA GLN A 119 -1.02 0.20 -13.94
C GLN A 119 -0.95 1.39 -12.99
N PHE A 120 0.20 2.07 -13.00
CA PHE A 120 0.43 3.31 -12.28
C PHE A 120 1.14 4.32 -13.19
N GLU A 121 0.55 5.49 -13.37
CA GLU A 121 1.08 6.51 -14.27
C GLU A 121 2.11 7.41 -13.56
N CYS A 122 3.25 7.60 -14.16
CA CYS A 122 4.24 8.60 -13.81
C CYS A 122 4.04 9.83 -14.70
N TYR A 123 3.04 10.66 -14.36
CA TYR A 123 2.64 11.82 -15.18
C TYR A 123 3.68 12.92 -15.11
N GLY A 124 4.19 13.32 -16.28
CA GLY A 124 5.16 14.43 -16.40
C GLY A 124 6.41 14.24 -15.51
N GLY A 125 6.94 13.01 -15.49
CA GLY A 125 8.10 12.63 -14.68
C GLY A 125 9.40 13.29 -15.15
N LEU A 126 10.34 13.37 -14.23
CA LEU A 126 11.72 13.84 -14.43
C LEU A 126 12.71 12.68 -14.29
N ASN A 127 13.88 12.85 -14.84
CA ASN A 127 15.00 11.92 -14.73
C ASN A 127 15.61 11.96 -13.32
N VAL A 128 16.61 11.15 -13.08
CA VAL A 128 17.31 11.01 -11.79
C VAL A 128 17.74 12.37 -11.24
N GLY A 129 17.38 12.62 -9.96
CA GLY A 129 17.71 13.86 -9.27
C GLY A 129 16.96 15.08 -9.80
N GLY A 130 15.80 14.89 -10.42
CA GLY A 130 14.99 15.98 -10.98
C GLY A 130 15.56 16.56 -12.28
N ALA A 131 16.50 15.87 -12.93
CA ALA A 131 17.03 16.28 -14.21
C ALA A 131 15.98 16.16 -15.33
N LYS A 132 16.17 16.93 -16.41
CA LYS A 132 15.34 16.81 -17.60
C LYS A 132 15.72 15.60 -18.42
N PHE A 133 14.73 14.98 -19.06
CA PHE A 133 14.97 14.05 -20.16
C PHE A 133 15.32 14.82 -21.45
N GLU A 134 16.10 14.21 -22.30
CA GLU A 134 16.50 14.77 -23.60
C GLU A 134 15.71 14.15 -24.75
N SER A 135 15.23 12.90 -24.57
CA SER A 135 14.54 12.12 -25.57
C SER A 135 13.50 11.22 -24.92
N ILE A 136 12.48 10.82 -25.68
CA ILE A 136 11.54 9.77 -25.26
C ILE A 136 12.25 8.43 -24.99
N ASP A 137 13.38 8.20 -25.63
CA ASP A 137 14.17 6.96 -25.50
C ASP A 137 14.94 6.88 -24.18
N ASP A 138 14.95 7.93 -23.37
CA ASP A 138 15.59 7.94 -22.04
C ASP A 138 14.85 7.07 -21.03
N VAL A 139 13.58 6.71 -21.30
CA VAL A 139 12.81 5.72 -20.56
C VAL A 139 12.42 4.59 -21.51
N GLN A 140 12.74 3.35 -21.12
CA GLN A 140 12.47 2.18 -21.97
C GLN A 140 11.57 1.19 -21.25
N VAL A 141 10.64 0.58 -22.00
CA VAL A 141 9.80 -0.53 -21.51
C VAL A 141 10.68 -1.68 -21.04
N GLY A 142 10.32 -2.27 -19.92
CA GLY A 142 11.07 -3.35 -19.26
C GLY A 142 12.14 -2.86 -18.27
N THR A 143 12.36 -1.54 -18.15
CA THR A 143 13.29 -0.99 -17.16
C THR A 143 12.65 -0.98 -15.77
N SER A 144 13.36 -1.53 -14.78
CA SER A 144 12.94 -1.48 -13.38
C SER A 144 13.39 -0.18 -12.74
N LEU A 145 12.45 0.53 -12.08
CA LEU A 145 12.66 1.86 -11.54
C LEU A 145 12.18 1.97 -10.09
N ILE A 146 12.82 2.85 -9.34
CA ILE A 146 12.23 3.47 -8.15
C ILE A 146 11.92 4.92 -8.50
N VAL A 147 10.67 5.32 -8.31
CA VAL A 147 10.17 6.66 -8.59
C VAL A 147 9.72 7.32 -7.29
N TYR A 148 10.05 8.58 -7.09
CA TYR A 148 9.59 9.40 -5.97
C TYR A 148 8.60 10.44 -6.47
N GLY A 149 7.44 10.49 -5.84
CA GLY A 149 6.40 11.41 -6.27
C GLY A 149 5.25 11.52 -5.28
N GLN A 150 4.38 12.48 -5.55
CA GLN A 150 3.17 12.69 -4.77
C GLN A 150 2.03 11.84 -5.35
N LEU A 151 1.45 10.97 -4.53
CA LEU A 151 0.33 10.13 -4.94
C LEU A 151 -0.91 10.97 -5.28
N LYS A 152 -1.60 10.56 -6.33
CA LYS A 152 -2.82 11.19 -6.82
C LYS A 152 -3.73 10.16 -7.50
N LYS A 153 -5.03 10.42 -7.47
CA LYS A 153 -6.00 9.76 -8.34
C LYS A 153 -6.64 10.82 -9.23
N TYR A 154 -6.55 10.63 -10.53
CA TYR A 154 -7.18 11.50 -11.50
C TYR A 154 -8.21 10.70 -12.31
N ASN A 155 -9.48 10.98 -12.10
CA ASN A 155 -10.56 10.12 -12.56
C ASN A 155 -10.34 8.68 -12.07
N ASP A 156 -10.19 7.73 -13.00
CA ASP A 156 -9.93 6.31 -12.70
C ASP A 156 -8.44 5.94 -12.77
N THR A 157 -7.54 6.92 -12.99
CA THR A 157 -6.10 6.69 -13.11
C THR A 157 -5.40 6.89 -11.78
N TYR A 158 -4.66 5.88 -11.35
CA TYR A 158 -3.71 5.98 -10.24
C TYR A 158 -2.40 6.53 -10.80
N GLU A 159 -1.93 7.62 -10.23
CA GLU A 159 -0.79 8.33 -10.79
C GLU A 159 0.08 8.99 -9.73
N PHE A 160 1.32 9.28 -10.10
CA PHE A 160 2.04 10.37 -9.47
C PHE A 160 1.62 11.71 -10.09
N ASN A 161 1.46 12.69 -9.23
CA ASN A 161 1.30 14.07 -9.67
C ASN A 161 2.55 14.54 -10.42
N TYR A 162 2.38 15.58 -11.21
CA TYR A 162 3.43 16.29 -11.92
C TYR A 162 4.71 16.53 -11.09
N LYS A 163 5.88 16.38 -11.73
CA LYS A 163 7.21 16.48 -11.11
C LYS A 163 7.61 15.32 -10.19
N ASN A 164 7.04 14.13 -10.40
CA ASN A 164 7.69 12.95 -9.89
C ASN A 164 9.06 12.75 -10.55
N GLU A 165 9.97 12.03 -9.91
CA GLU A 165 11.32 11.82 -10.44
C GLU A 165 11.78 10.36 -10.28
N ILE A 166 12.59 9.91 -11.23
CA ILE A 166 13.30 8.63 -11.07
C ILE A 166 14.37 8.81 -10.00
N VAL A 167 14.37 7.92 -9.01
CA VAL A 167 15.39 7.88 -7.96
C VAL A 167 16.53 6.97 -8.36
N SER A 168 16.21 5.80 -8.90
CA SER A 168 17.19 4.83 -9.38
C SER A 168 16.60 3.90 -10.43
N VAL A 169 17.49 3.38 -11.27
CA VAL A 169 17.26 2.20 -12.10
C VAL A 169 17.82 1.01 -11.33
N ILE A 170 17.02 -0.09 -11.23
CA ILE A 170 17.33 -1.26 -10.43
C ILE A 170 17.35 -2.54 -11.28
#